data_31ee03fa7d058b9c9d21efffba6c8bd4
#
_entry.id   31ee03fa7d058b9c9d21efffba6c8bd4
#
_cell.length_a   1.000
_cell.length_b   1.000
_cell.length_c   1.000
_cell.angle_alpha   90.00
_cell.angle_beta   90.00
_cell.angle_gamma   90.00
#
_symmetry.space_group_name_H-M   'P 1'
#
loop_
_entity.id
_entity.type
_entity.pdbx_description
1 polymer ?
#
loop_
_entity_poly.entity_id
_entity_poly.type
_entity_poly.pdbx_seq_one_letter_code
_entity_poly.pdbx_strand_id
1 'polypeptide(L)'
;MRPQPTLDSKEDQNSVGKCPVPDSTIAALKAKVSSALPPSHPLLPRGPSSGSNSGSGADPVPSLRLCLLDGFLLYGPSMAALRSSFDVKLFLRASYARAKARREARDGYVTLEGFWADPPGYVDDIVWPNYVEEHAWMFEGGDVEGRFRDEVLRAEGIRVLEGAPVDADMERLLEWMVDLILEELRKLQ
;
A
#
# COMPACT_ATOMS: atom_id res chain seq x y z
N MET A 1 -39.57 -2.50 -1.49
CA MET A 1 -38.44 -2.29 -0.55
C MET A 1 -37.95 -3.66 -0.13
N ARG A 2 -36.79 -4.13 -0.57
CA ARG A 2 -36.22 -5.40 -0.11
C ARG A 2 -35.68 -5.20 1.32
N PRO A 3 -35.91 -6.12 2.24
CA PRO A 3 -35.34 -6.01 3.57
C PRO A 3 -33.83 -6.01 3.46
N GLN A 4 -33.16 -5.07 4.11
CA GLN A 4 -31.70 -5.04 4.23
C GLN A 4 -31.29 -6.29 5.03
N PRO A 5 -30.30 -7.07 4.56
CA PRO A 5 -29.80 -8.19 5.33
C PRO A 5 -29.19 -7.68 6.63
N THR A 6 -29.53 -8.33 7.73
CA THR A 6 -28.94 -8.05 9.04
C THR A 6 -27.48 -8.45 9.05
N LEU A 7 -26.63 -7.71 9.78
CA LEU A 7 -25.20 -7.96 9.95
C LEU A 7 -24.85 -9.43 10.30
N ASP A 8 -25.74 -10.10 11.01
CA ASP A 8 -25.56 -11.50 11.46
C ASP A 8 -25.72 -12.56 10.37
N SER A 9 -26.15 -12.20 9.17
CA SER A 9 -26.50 -13.15 8.10
C SER A 9 -25.54 -13.17 6.91
N LYS A 10 -24.47 -12.35 6.91
CA LYS A 10 -23.48 -12.31 5.82
C LYS A 10 -22.11 -12.71 6.33
N GLU A 11 -21.43 -13.56 5.57
CA GLU A 11 -20.00 -13.79 5.77
C GLU A 11 -19.25 -12.46 5.72
N ASP A 12 -18.23 -12.32 6.56
CA ASP A 12 -17.38 -11.13 6.59
C ASP A 12 -16.65 -10.98 5.27
N GLN A 13 -17.18 -10.16 4.38
CA GLN A 13 -16.59 -9.84 3.08
C GLN A 13 -15.33 -8.98 3.20
N ASN A 14 -15.00 -8.50 4.40
CA ASN A 14 -13.71 -7.87 4.71
C ASN A 14 -12.63 -8.89 5.01
N SER A 15 -12.99 -10.19 5.11
CA SER A 15 -12.00 -11.25 5.28
C SER A 15 -11.02 -11.25 4.10
N VAL A 16 -9.74 -11.41 4.41
CA VAL A 16 -8.69 -11.46 3.40
C VAL A 16 -8.86 -12.73 2.58
N GLY A 17 -9.15 -12.58 1.29
CA GLY A 17 -9.20 -13.70 0.36
C GLY A 17 -7.84 -14.42 0.26
N LYS A 18 -7.82 -15.54 -0.47
CA LYS A 18 -6.56 -16.28 -0.70
C LYS A 18 -5.50 -15.35 -1.30
N CYS A 19 -4.33 -15.30 -0.66
CA CYS A 19 -3.20 -14.51 -1.17
C CYS A 19 -2.79 -15.03 -2.57
N PRO A 20 -2.69 -14.17 -3.59
CA PRO A 20 -2.29 -14.58 -4.93
C PRO A 20 -0.77 -14.85 -5.02
N VAL A 21 0.01 -14.42 -4.03
CA VAL A 21 1.47 -14.64 -4.00
C VAL A 21 1.77 -16.02 -3.43
N PRO A 22 2.63 -16.83 -4.07
CA PRO A 22 3.02 -18.13 -3.54
C PRO A 22 3.66 -18.07 -2.15
N ASP A 23 3.36 -19.05 -1.30
CA ASP A 23 3.95 -19.13 0.03
C ASP A 23 5.48 -19.22 0.00
N SER A 24 6.04 -19.85 -1.03
CA SER A 24 7.50 -19.91 -1.26
C SER A 24 8.11 -18.54 -1.45
N THR A 25 7.46 -17.67 -2.22
CA THR A 25 7.91 -16.29 -2.45
C THR A 25 7.80 -15.46 -1.17
N ILE A 26 6.70 -15.62 -0.43
CA ILE A 26 6.53 -14.95 0.87
C ILE A 26 7.63 -15.40 1.85
N ALA A 27 7.94 -16.71 1.91
CA ALA A 27 9.00 -17.23 2.75
C ALA A 27 10.38 -16.69 2.35
N ALA A 28 10.68 -16.63 1.05
CA ALA A 28 11.92 -16.07 0.54
C ALA A 28 12.09 -14.59 0.88
N LEU A 29 11.02 -13.79 0.72
CA LEU A 29 11.03 -12.38 1.08
C LEU A 29 11.18 -12.15 2.59
N LYS A 30 10.53 -12.97 3.43
CA LYS A 30 10.74 -12.94 4.89
C LYS A 30 12.19 -13.24 5.25
N ALA A 31 12.80 -14.25 4.63
CA ALA A 31 14.21 -14.59 4.85
C ALA A 31 15.13 -13.43 4.41
N LYS A 32 14.85 -12.81 3.26
CA LYS A 32 15.57 -11.64 2.76
C LYS A 32 15.52 -10.46 3.74
N VAL A 33 14.33 -10.12 4.24
CA VAL A 33 14.15 -9.07 5.26
C VAL A 33 14.90 -9.42 6.55
N SER A 34 14.77 -10.65 7.05
CA SER A 34 15.46 -11.09 8.26
C SER A 34 16.99 -11.04 8.13
N SER A 35 17.52 -11.33 6.94
CA SER A 35 18.96 -11.22 6.66
C SER A 35 19.42 -9.77 6.59
N ALA A 36 18.61 -8.90 6.00
CA ALA A 36 18.94 -7.47 5.90
C ALA A 36 18.78 -6.73 7.23
N LEU A 37 17.86 -7.15 8.07
CA LEU A 37 17.53 -6.57 9.36
C LEU A 37 17.62 -7.66 10.45
N PRO A 38 18.82 -8.15 10.79
CA PRO A 38 18.97 -9.13 11.87
C PRO A 38 18.58 -8.50 13.22
N PRO A 39 18.26 -9.29 14.24
CA PRO A 39 17.86 -8.78 15.57
C PRO A 39 18.84 -7.81 16.21
N SER A 40 20.12 -7.86 15.81
CA SER A 40 21.17 -6.94 16.25
C SER A 40 21.25 -5.65 15.44
N HIS A 41 20.40 -5.49 14.44
CA HIS A 41 20.45 -4.33 13.54
C HIS A 41 20.19 -3.02 14.28
N PRO A 42 20.94 -1.93 14.01
CA PRO A 42 20.85 -0.67 14.76
C PRO A 42 19.45 -0.02 14.74
N LEU A 43 18.69 -0.21 13.68
CA LEU A 43 17.34 0.33 13.54
C LEU A 43 16.27 -0.44 14.34
N LEU A 44 16.58 -1.64 14.84
CA LEU A 44 15.63 -2.44 15.61
C LEU A 44 15.74 -2.14 17.10
N PRO A 45 14.62 -2.17 17.86
CA PRO A 45 14.67 -2.02 19.30
C PRO A 45 15.50 -3.15 19.91
N ARG A 46 16.48 -2.80 20.75
CA ARG A 46 17.19 -3.78 21.54
C ARG A 46 16.24 -4.27 22.63
N GLY A 47 15.99 -5.57 22.65
CA GLY A 47 15.25 -6.21 23.74
C GLY A 47 15.91 -5.92 25.08
N PRO A 48 15.17 -5.96 26.21
CA PRO A 48 15.75 -5.78 27.53
C PRO A 48 16.89 -6.78 27.70
N SER A 49 18.10 -6.25 27.83
CA SER A 49 19.26 -7.10 28.14
C SER A 49 19.02 -7.73 29.51
N SER A 50 18.84 -9.04 29.53
CA SER A 50 18.80 -9.85 30.75
C SER A 50 20.12 -9.70 31.48
N GLY A 51 20.18 -8.80 32.45
CA GLY A 51 21.29 -8.71 33.40
C GLY A 51 22.15 -7.46 33.34
N SER A 52 21.61 -6.26 33.61
CA SER A 52 22.38 -5.19 34.24
C SER A 52 21.47 -4.30 35.08
N ASN A 53 21.49 -4.54 36.38
CA ASN A 53 21.12 -3.56 37.40
C ASN A 53 22.18 -2.44 37.41
N SER A 54 22.10 -1.47 36.54
CA SER A 54 22.84 -0.24 36.68
C SER A 54 21.94 0.89 36.24
N GLY A 55 21.46 1.63 37.24
CA GLY A 55 20.75 2.89 37.09
C GLY A 55 21.66 3.97 36.49
N SER A 56 21.85 3.94 35.21
CA SER A 56 22.32 5.10 34.45
C SER A 56 21.28 5.36 33.37
N GLY A 57 20.71 6.56 33.39
CA GLY A 57 19.75 7.04 32.42
C GLY A 57 20.38 7.12 31.04
N ALA A 58 20.53 5.98 30.39
CA ALA A 58 20.79 5.93 28.97
C ALA A 58 19.47 6.27 28.27
N ASP A 59 19.46 7.38 27.54
CA ASP A 59 18.35 7.76 26.67
C ASP A 59 17.96 6.54 25.82
N PRO A 60 16.67 6.27 25.68
CA PRO A 60 16.22 5.16 24.86
C PRO A 60 16.74 5.36 23.43
N VAL A 61 17.56 4.42 22.95
CA VAL A 61 18.05 4.42 21.56
C VAL A 61 16.81 4.52 20.70
N PRO A 62 16.70 5.54 19.83
CA PRO A 62 15.53 5.70 18.98
C PRO A 62 15.37 4.47 18.10
N SER A 63 14.32 3.70 18.34
CA SER A 63 13.95 2.57 17.51
C SER A 63 13.15 3.05 16.32
N LEU A 64 13.45 2.53 15.13
CA LEU A 64 12.68 2.81 13.93
C LEU A 64 11.21 2.40 14.14
N ARG A 65 10.30 3.30 13.84
CA ARG A 65 8.88 3.02 13.74
C ARG A 65 8.47 3.19 12.29
N LEU A 66 7.90 2.13 11.70
CA LEU A 66 7.33 2.17 10.36
C LEU A 66 5.83 2.41 10.47
N CYS A 67 5.35 3.41 9.74
CA CYS A 67 3.94 3.68 9.53
C CYS A 67 3.62 3.39 8.06
N LEU A 68 2.73 2.46 7.80
CA LEU A 68 2.23 2.18 6.45
C LEU A 68 0.86 2.83 6.30
N LEU A 69 0.74 3.71 5.30
CA LEU A 69 -0.51 4.32 4.92
C LEU A 69 -0.90 3.81 3.54
N ASP A 70 -2.07 3.20 3.45
CA ASP A 70 -2.69 2.76 2.21
C ASP A 70 -3.91 3.61 1.88
N GLY A 71 -4.07 4.02 0.64
CA GLY A 71 -5.21 4.82 0.23
C GLY A 71 -5.29 5.02 -1.28
N PHE A 72 -6.52 5.11 -1.76
CA PHE A 72 -6.83 5.19 -3.18
C PHE A 72 -6.45 6.55 -3.81
N LEU A 73 -6.56 7.66 -3.08
CA LEU A 73 -6.35 9.03 -3.58
C LEU A 73 -5.22 9.79 -2.86
N LEU A 74 -4.23 9.08 -2.29
CA LEU A 74 -3.17 9.68 -1.45
C LEU A 74 -2.31 10.71 -2.19
N TYR A 75 -2.17 10.60 -3.51
CA TYR A 75 -1.33 11.49 -4.31
C TYR A 75 -2.10 12.54 -5.08
N GLY A 76 -3.41 12.60 -4.89
CA GLY A 76 -4.24 13.61 -5.54
C GLY A 76 -3.87 15.04 -5.11
N PRO A 77 -4.23 16.05 -5.92
CA PRO A 77 -4.03 17.46 -5.57
C PRO A 77 -4.65 17.85 -4.23
N SER A 78 -5.79 17.27 -3.89
CA SER A 78 -6.47 17.43 -2.59
C SER A 78 -5.62 17.03 -1.39
N MET A 79 -4.67 16.09 -1.58
CA MET A 79 -3.77 15.56 -0.55
C MET A 79 -2.35 16.13 -0.63
N ALA A 80 -2.13 17.19 -1.41
CA ALA A 80 -0.79 17.74 -1.67
C ALA A 80 -0.04 18.09 -0.37
N ALA A 81 -0.71 18.63 0.64
CA ALA A 81 -0.11 18.97 1.92
C ALA A 81 0.39 17.74 2.69
N LEU A 82 -0.23 16.58 2.51
CA LEU A 82 0.16 15.34 3.17
C LEU A 82 1.33 14.65 2.46
N ARG A 83 1.47 14.84 1.14
CA ARG A 83 2.53 14.17 0.35
C ARG A 83 3.94 14.42 0.85
N SER A 84 4.21 15.62 1.36
CA SER A 84 5.52 15.99 1.93
C SER A 84 5.86 15.27 3.24
N SER A 85 4.88 14.66 3.90
CA SER A 85 5.06 13.91 5.15
C SER A 85 5.43 12.45 4.94
N PHE A 86 5.42 11.97 3.70
CA PHE A 86 5.79 10.60 3.38
C PHE A 86 7.27 10.50 3.01
N ASP A 87 8.03 9.70 3.75
CA ASP A 87 9.44 9.43 3.45
C ASP A 87 9.58 8.56 2.19
N VAL A 88 8.71 7.59 2.03
CA VAL A 88 8.69 6.68 0.88
C VAL A 88 7.29 6.70 0.24
N LYS A 89 7.24 6.96 -1.04
CA LYS A 89 5.99 7.05 -1.81
C LYS A 89 5.98 6.01 -2.91
N LEU A 90 5.05 5.05 -2.83
CA LEU A 90 4.86 3.98 -3.80
C LEU A 90 3.53 4.16 -4.51
N PHE A 91 3.53 4.10 -5.82
CA PHE A 91 2.29 4.11 -6.59
C PHE A 91 2.09 2.78 -7.32
N LEU A 92 1.00 2.11 -6.98
CA LEU A 92 0.54 0.88 -7.63
C LEU A 92 -0.68 1.21 -8.48
N ARG A 93 -0.73 0.67 -9.67
CA ARG A 93 -1.87 0.90 -10.57
C ARG A 93 -2.52 -0.41 -11.03
N ALA A 94 -3.76 -0.30 -11.43
CA ALA A 94 -4.48 -1.34 -12.14
C ALA A 94 -5.25 -0.70 -13.30
N SER A 95 -5.52 -1.48 -14.35
CA SER A 95 -6.39 -1.02 -15.42
C SER A 95 -7.82 -0.80 -14.92
N TYR A 96 -8.55 0.06 -15.64
CA TYR A 96 -9.99 0.24 -15.41
C TYR A 96 -10.73 -1.10 -15.37
N ALA A 97 -10.50 -1.93 -16.37
CA ALA A 97 -11.17 -3.22 -16.47
C ALA A 97 -10.91 -4.12 -15.25
N ARG A 98 -9.65 -4.17 -14.78
CA ARG A 98 -9.27 -4.99 -13.63
C ARG A 98 -9.77 -4.41 -12.31
N ALA A 99 -9.70 -3.10 -12.14
CA ALA A 99 -10.21 -2.41 -10.97
C ALA A 99 -11.73 -2.60 -10.83
N LYS A 100 -12.46 -2.42 -11.94
CA LYS A 100 -13.91 -2.65 -12.02
C LYS A 100 -14.27 -4.09 -11.71
N ALA A 101 -13.66 -5.06 -12.39
CA ALA A 101 -13.95 -6.47 -12.16
C ALA A 101 -13.70 -6.89 -10.70
N ARG A 102 -12.61 -6.42 -10.08
CA ARG A 102 -12.32 -6.70 -8.66
C ARG A 102 -13.34 -6.09 -7.72
N ARG A 103 -13.83 -4.88 -8.02
CA ARG A 103 -14.77 -4.20 -7.16
C ARG A 103 -16.18 -4.77 -7.29
N GLU A 104 -16.62 -5.05 -8.52
CA GLU A 104 -17.93 -5.65 -8.79
C GLU A 104 -18.03 -7.12 -8.31
N ALA A 105 -16.90 -7.81 -8.19
CA ALA A 105 -16.85 -9.16 -7.62
C ALA A 105 -17.09 -9.20 -6.10
N ARG A 106 -17.15 -8.05 -5.43
CA ARG A 106 -17.46 -7.98 -4.00
C ARG A 106 -18.97 -7.87 -3.80
N ASP A 107 -19.55 -8.72 -2.94
CA ASP A 107 -20.96 -8.61 -2.55
C ASP A 107 -21.23 -7.41 -1.63
N GLY A 108 -20.22 -6.65 -1.28
CA GLY A 108 -20.24 -5.55 -0.35
C GLY A 108 -19.24 -5.72 0.79
N TYR A 109 -19.23 -4.80 1.72
CA TYR A 109 -18.31 -4.81 2.87
C TYR A 109 -18.92 -4.15 4.09
N VAL A 110 -18.40 -4.51 5.26
CA VAL A 110 -18.85 -3.94 6.53
C VAL A 110 -18.09 -2.63 6.78
N THR A 111 -18.84 -1.57 7.10
CA THR A 111 -18.33 -0.27 7.53
C THR A 111 -18.73 0.01 8.98
N LEU A 112 -18.25 1.09 9.56
CA LEU A 112 -18.67 1.53 10.90
C LEU A 112 -20.17 1.86 10.96
N GLU A 113 -20.76 2.22 9.81
CA GLU A 113 -22.18 2.59 9.70
C GLU A 113 -23.08 1.40 9.33
N GLY A 114 -22.48 0.24 9.03
CA GLY A 114 -23.20 -0.96 8.63
C GLY A 114 -22.66 -1.61 7.36
N PHE A 115 -23.50 -2.37 6.67
CA PHE A 115 -23.14 -3.05 5.44
C PHE A 115 -23.36 -2.13 4.24
N TRP A 116 -22.30 -2.00 3.42
CA TRP A 116 -22.33 -1.23 2.18
C TRP A 116 -22.16 -2.16 0.97
N ALA A 117 -23.00 -1.99 -0.05
CA ALA A 117 -22.81 -2.59 -1.36
C ALA A 117 -22.81 -1.47 -2.41
N ASP A 118 -21.86 -1.51 -3.32
CA ASP A 118 -21.79 -0.51 -4.39
C ASP A 118 -23.05 -0.60 -5.27
N PRO A 119 -23.68 0.52 -5.60
CA PRO A 119 -24.78 0.50 -6.55
C PRO A 119 -24.26 0.17 -7.97
N PRO A 120 -25.14 -0.34 -8.87
CA PRO A 120 -24.76 -0.54 -10.28
C PRO A 120 -24.19 0.72 -10.90
N GLY A 121 -23.08 0.58 -11.65
CA GLY A 121 -22.41 1.71 -12.28
C GLY A 121 -21.50 2.55 -11.36
N TYR A 122 -21.40 2.20 -10.07
CA TYR A 122 -20.62 3.02 -9.12
C TYR A 122 -19.15 3.18 -9.51
N VAL A 123 -18.54 2.15 -10.11
CA VAL A 123 -17.16 2.25 -10.59
C VAL A 123 -17.06 3.19 -11.77
N ASP A 124 -18.02 3.12 -12.69
CA ASP A 124 -18.02 3.91 -13.93
C ASP A 124 -18.31 5.38 -13.67
N ASP A 125 -19.26 5.65 -12.79
CA ASP A 125 -19.80 6.99 -12.59
C ASP A 125 -19.07 7.76 -11.47
N ILE A 126 -18.45 7.05 -10.52
CA ILE A 126 -17.87 7.67 -9.34
C ILE A 126 -16.39 7.32 -9.17
N VAL A 127 -16.07 6.01 -9.05
CA VAL A 127 -14.71 5.61 -8.64
C VAL A 127 -13.69 5.96 -9.70
N TRP A 128 -13.93 5.57 -10.94
CA TRP A 128 -12.96 5.77 -12.00
C TRP A 128 -12.81 7.24 -12.43
N PRO A 129 -13.85 8.03 -12.59
CA PRO A 129 -13.71 9.47 -12.85
C PRO A 129 -12.91 10.20 -11.78
N ASN A 130 -13.19 9.96 -10.50
CA ASN A 130 -12.40 10.54 -9.41
C ASN A 130 -10.94 10.08 -9.44
N TYR A 131 -10.68 8.80 -9.75
CA TYR A 131 -9.32 8.30 -9.91
C TYR A 131 -8.58 9.03 -11.03
N VAL A 132 -9.21 9.22 -12.18
CA VAL A 132 -8.64 9.95 -13.32
C VAL A 132 -8.35 11.40 -12.94
N GLU A 133 -9.32 12.11 -12.37
CA GLU A 133 -9.18 13.51 -11.95
C GLU A 133 -7.99 13.69 -10.98
N GLU A 134 -7.89 12.84 -9.97
CA GLU A 134 -6.86 12.96 -8.92
C GLU A 134 -5.47 12.50 -9.37
N HIS A 135 -5.35 11.69 -10.45
CA HIS A 135 -4.07 11.13 -10.85
C HIS A 135 -3.58 11.51 -12.25
N ALA A 136 -4.43 12.12 -13.10
CA ALA A 136 -4.08 12.49 -14.47
C ALA A 136 -2.77 13.30 -14.58
N TRP A 137 -2.45 14.11 -13.59
CA TRP A 137 -1.25 14.95 -13.55
C TRP A 137 0.07 14.18 -13.57
N MET A 138 0.06 12.90 -13.17
CA MET A 138 1.23 12.01 -13.19
C MET A 138 1.47 11.34 -14.56
N PHE A 139 0.56 11.49 -15.50
CA PHE A 139 0.56 10.75 -16.77
C PHE A 139 0.66 11.65 -17.99
N GLU A 140 1.32 11.17 -19.04
CA GLU A 140 1.38 11.82 -20.34
C GLU A 140 -0.05 11.97 -20.91
N GLY A 141 -0.39 13.18 -21.33
CA GLY A 141 -1.73 13.48 -21.85
C GLY A 141 -2.88 13.27 -20.86
N GLY A 142 -2.59 13.00 -19.58
CA GLY A 142 -3.59 12.72 -18.56
C GLY A 142 -4.18 11.30 -18.64
N ASP A 143 -3.64 10.42 -19.46
CA ASP A 143 -4.09 9.04 -19.60
C ASP A 143 -3.53 8.16 -18.46
N VAL A 144 -4.36 7.89 -17.46
CA VAL A 144 -3.98 7.14 -16.26
C VAL A 144 -3.64 5.66 -16.53
N GLU A 145 -3.98 5.13 -17.70
CA GLU A 145 -3.56 3.80 -18.15
C GLU A 145 -2.33 3.86 -19.05
N GLY A 146 -1.92 5.06 -19.46
CA GLY A 146 -0.79 5.33 -20.33
C GLY A 146 0.56 5.39 -19.63
N ARG A 147 1.45 6.21 -20.18
CA ARG A 147 2.82 6.38 -19.69
C ARG A 147 2.86 7.41 -18.57
N PHE A 148 3.75 7.19 -17.61
CA PHE A 148 4.03 8.19 -16.59
C PHE A 148 4.85 9.36 -17.14
N ARG A 149 4.70 10.50 -16.51
CA ARG A 149 5.57 11.66 -16.67
C ARG A 149 6.75 11.51 -15.71
N ASP A 150 7.84 10.96 -16.20
CA ASP A 150 9.02 10.60 -15.37
C ASP A 150 9.59 11.80 -14.62
N GLU A 151 9.55 12.99 -15.22
CA GLU A 151 10.00 14.22 -14.58
C GLU A 151 9.12 14.58 -13.36
N VAL A 152 7.82 14.32 -13.45
CA VAL A 152 6.86 14.56 -12.36
C VAL A 152 7.08 13.58 -11.23
N LEU A 153 7.17 12.28 -11.56
CA LEU A 153 7.41 11.24 -10.55
C LEU A 153 8.71 11.49 -9.78
N ARG A 154 9.78 11.87 -10.49
CA ARG A 154 11.07 12.19 -9.86
C ARG A 154 10.99 13.43 -8.97
N ALA A 155 10.34 14.50 -9.43
CA ALA A 155 10.18 15.72 -8.65
C ALA A 155 9.39 15.50 -7.35
N GLU A 156 8.36 14.65 -7.40
CA GLU A 156 7.51 14.31 -6.25
C GLU A 156 8.07 13.16 -5.40
N GLY A 157 9.12 12.49 -5.87
CA GLY A 157 9.69 11.32 -5.20
C GLY A 157 8.76 10.10 -5.19
N ILE A 158 7.83 10.02 -6.15
CA ILE A 158 6.89 8.89 -6.28
C ILE A 158 7.58 7.77 -7.06
N ARG A 159 7.60 6.58 -6.49
CA ARG A 159 8.23 5.40 -7.06
C ARG A 159 7.19 4.48 -7.66
N VAL A 160 7.46 3.98 -8.83
CA VAL A 160 6.63 3.02 -9.59
C VAL A 160 7.50 1.85 -10.02
N LEU A 161 6.90 0.69 -10.27
CA LEU A 161 7.63 -0.43 -10.86
C LEU A 161 7.89 -0.15 -12.34
N GLU A 162 9.13 0.22 -12.66
CA GLU A 162 9.53 0.60 -14.01
C GLU A 162 9.37 -0.55 -15.01
N GLY A 163 8.91 -0.23 -16.22
CA GLY A 163 8.71 -1.21 -17.29
C GLY A 163 7.63 -2.26 -17.01
N ALA A 164 6.89 -2.12 -15.91
CA ALA A 164 5.79 -3.02 -15.63
C ALA A 164 4.54 -2.66 -16.44
N PRO A 165 3.76 -3.67 -16.86
CA PRO A 165 2.43 -3.42 -17.43
C PRO A 165 1.51 -2.79 -16.38
N VAL A 166 0.41 -2.17 -16.83
CA VAL A 166 -0.61 -1.56 -15.95
C VAL A 166 -1.10 -2.56 -14.90
N ASP A 167 -1.31 -3.79 -15.31
CA ASP A 167 -1.77 -4.90 -14.46
C ASP A 167 -0.62 -5.83 -14.07
N ALA A 168 0.43 -5.27 -13.49
CA ALA A 168 1.55 -6.08 -13.01
C ALA A 168 1.10 -7.15 -12.02
N ASP A 169 1.80 -8.28 -12.03
CA ASP A 169 1.56 -9.35 -11.09
C ASP A 169 1.88 -8.93 -9.65
N MET A 170 1.05 -9.38 -8.71
CA MET A 170 1.20 -9.06 -7.29
C MET A 170 2.51 -9.60 -6.71
N GLU A 171 2.98 -10.77 -7.17
CA GLU A 171 4.26 -11.32 -6.74
C GLU A 171 5.40 -10.39 -7.09
N ARG A 172 5.49 -9.96 -8.34
CA ARG A 172 6.50 -9.02 -8.82
C ARG A 172 6.41 -7.66 -8.13
N LEU A 173 5.18 -7.18 -7.88
CA LEU A 173 4.97 -5.94 -7.13
C LEU A 173 5.47 -6.05 -5.69
N LEU A 174 5.19 -7.16 -5.02
CA LEU A 174 5.62 -7.40 -3.64
C LEU A 174 7.14 -7.49 -3.54
N GLU A 175 7.79 -8.20 -4.45
CA GLU A 175 9.25 -8.30 -4.52
C GLU A 175 9.88 -6.91 -4.66
N TRP A 176 9.40 -6.12 -5.62
CA TRP A 176 9.87 -4.76 -5.84
C TRP A 176 9.66 -3.85 -4.63
N MET A 177 8.49 -3.90 -3.99
CA MET A 177 8.22 -3.09 -2.79
C MET A 177 9.15 -3.44 -1.64
N VAL A 178 9.40 -4.73 -1.40
CA VAL A 178 10.34 -5.19 -0.37
C VAL A 178 11.76 -4.69 -0.66
N ASP A 179 12.21 -4.81 -1.91
CA ASP A 179 13.55 -4.36 -2.29
C ASP A 179 13.73 -2.86 -2.11
N LEU A 180 12.76 -2.09 -2.53
CA LEU A 180 12.78 -0.65 -2.40
C LEU A 180 12.79 -0.21 -0.93
N ILE A 181 11.94 -0.81 -0.10
CA ILE A 181 11.91 -0.48 1.34
C ILE A 181 13.25 -0.83 2.00
N LEU A 182 13.84 -1.98 1.68
CA LEU A 182 15.15 -2.34 2.21
C LEU A 182 16.27 -1.39 1.73
N GLU A 183 16.17 -0.89 0.50
CA GLU A 183 17.09 0.14 -0.01
C GLU A 183 16.96 1.45 0.79
N GLU A 184 15.73 1.92 1.00
CA GLU A 184 15.49 3.15 1.78
C GLU A 184 15.94 3.01 3.24
N LEU A 185 15.71 1.87 3.87
CA LEU A 185 16.17 1.61 5.23
C LEU A 185 17.69 1.60 5.37
N ARG A 186 18.44 1.19 4.33
CA ARG A 186 19.91 1.27 4.34
C ARG A 186 20.43 2.71 4.35
N LYS A 187 19.65 3.66 3.82
CA LYS A 187 20.04 5.10 3.81
C LYS A 187 19.92 5.75 5.20
N LEU A 188 19.24 5.09 6.14
CA LEU A 188 19.06 5.57 7.51
C LEU A 188 20.19 5.11 8.46
N GLN A 189 21.19 4.41 7.94
CA GLN A 189 22.37 3.96 8.66
C GLN A 189 23.50 4.98 8.47
#